data_7eb52d92451ada62cf517a26588148c9
#
_entry.id   7eb52d92451ada62cf517a26588148c9
#
_cell.length_a   1.000
_cell.length_b   1.000
_cell.length_c   1.000
_cell.angle_alpha   90.00
_cell.angle_beta   90.00
_cell.angle_gamma   90.00
#
_symmetry.space_group_name_H-M   'P 1'
#
loop_
_entity.id
_entity.type
_entity.pdbx_description
1 polymer ?
#
loop_
_entity_poly.entity_id
_entity_poly.type
_entity_poly.pdbx_seq_one_letter_code
_entity_poly.pdbx_strand_id
1 'polypeptide(L)'
;MLRLYDADAMLGRWPTEKLAFHDLEGMLTTMDRLGIDEALVWHSLSRFYDPMEGNRKLMEEIGDHPRLHPCWVLVPPFTSDAGTVEEVMADMRKNGVRAVKFFPREHGFKLRSWNMGGLLEALERERVPVLLDADQVDPEEVHELCEAYPGLPVVLGRTGYREMRAIYALLAGHENFYVDISTFLLYRGLEEVVGKFGAGRLIFGTGMPIHDPAGAATKLRYAEVDDEAKEMIAHRNLEGLLERVGT
;
A
#
# COMPACT_ATOMS: atom_id res chain seq x y z
N MET A 1 -16.19 1.47 18.47
CA MET A 1 -15.02 0.60 18.15
C MET A 1 -14.25 1.34 17.08
N LEU A 2 -12.92 1.35 17.11
CA LEU A 2 -12.09 2.04 16.09
C LEU A 2 -12.31 1.35 14.75
N ARG A 3 -12.74 2.11 13.72
CA ARG A 3 -12.86 1.62 12.35
C ARG A 3 -11.47 1.40 11.77
N LEU A 4 -11.24 0.28 11.08
CA LEU A 4 -9.96 -0.07 10.51
C LEU A 4 -10.08 -0.24 8.99
N TYR A 5 -9.27 0.49 8.23
CA TYR A 5 -9.12 0.35 6.80
C TYR A 5 -7.69 -0.10 6.48
N ASP A 6 -7.54 -1.36 6.09
CA ASP A 6 -6.24 -1.99 5.83
C ASP A 6 -5.70 -1.56 4.45
N ALA A 7 -4.53 -0.98 4.43
CA ALA A 7 -3.89 -0.53 3.19
C ALA A 7 -3.15 -1.64 2.43
N ASP A 8 -2.87 -2.80 3.04
CA ASP A 8 -2.09 -3.87 2.40
C ASP A 8 -2.58 -5.26 2.78
N ALA A 9 -3.55 -5.77 2.01
CA ALA A 9 -4.03 -7.14 2.11
C ALA A 9 -3.83 -7.87 0.77
N MET A 10 -3.57 -9.18 0.82
CA MET A 10 -3.28 -10.00 -0.36
C MET A 10 -4.22 -11.20 -0.47
N LEU A 11 -4.70 -11.46 -1.67
CA LEU A 11 -5.31 -12.73 -2.10
C LEU A 11 -4.32 -13.58 -2.90
N GLY A 12 -4.63 -14.87 -3.02
CA GLY A 12 -3.83 -15.82 -3.76
C GLY A 12 -2.75 -16.50 -2.92
N ARG A 13 -2.12 -17.50 -3.51
CA ARG A 13 -1.14 -18.35 -2.83
C ARG A 13 0.26 -17.71 -2.86
N TRP A 14 1.00 -17.89 -1.78
CA TRP A 14 2.42 -17.59 -1.75
C TRP A 14 3.21 -18.80 -2.27
N PRO A 15 4.19 -18.63 -3.18
CA PRO A 15 4.83 -19.75 -3.85
C PRO A 15 5.63 -20.67 -2.92
N THR A 16 6.25 -20.13 -1.87
CA THR A 16 7.22 -20.83 -1.03
C THR A 16 6.70 -21.18 0.36
N GLU A 17 5.56 -20.64 0.77
CA GLU A 17 5.03 -20.79 2.13
C GLU A 17 3.54 -21.06 2.13
N LYS A 18 3.09 -21.81 3.13
CA LYS A 18 1.67 -21.98 3.41
C LYS A 18 1.19 -20.85 4.33
N LEU A 19 0.39 -19.96 3.79
CA LEU A 19 -0.21 -18.85 4.52
C LEU A 19 -1.45 -19.29 5.30
N ALA A 20 -1.89 -18.46 6.24
CA ALA A 20 -3.07 -18.71 7.07
C ALA A 20 -4.36 -18.82 6.23
N PHE A 21 -4.45 -18.03 5.17
CA PHE A 21 -5.48 -18.10 4.13
C PHE A 21 -4.90 -17.67 2.78
N HIS A 22 -5.62 -17.90 1.71
CA HIS A 22 -5.22 -17.47 0.36
C HIS A 22 -6.43 -17.11 -0.53
N ASP A 23 -7.63 -17.21 0.01
CA ASP A 23 -8.90 -16.98 -0.68
C ASP A 23 -9.75 -15.91 0.05
N LEU A 24 -10.81 -15.51 -0.62
CA LEU A 24 -11.72 -14.48 -0.16
C LEU A 24 -12.40 -14.83 1.17
N GLU A 25 -12.82 -16.08 1.35
CA GLU A 25 -13.49 -16.53 2.59
C GLU A 25 -12.57 -16.41 3.79
N GLY A 26 -11.33 -16.86 3.66
CA GLY A 26 -10.31 -16.75 4.72
C GLY A 26 -9.95 -15.31 5.05
N MET A 27 -9.87 -14.43 4.03
CA MET A 27 -9.65 -12.99 4.23
C MET A 27 -10.81 -12.37 5.02
N LEU A 28 -12.04 -12.53 4.59
CA LEU A 28 -13.22 -11.96 5.24
C LEU A 28 -13.38 -12.48 6.67
N THR A 29 -13.18 -13.78 6.90
CA THR A 29 -13.19 -14.38 8.25
C THR A 29 -12.13 -13.73 9.15
N THR A 30 -10.94 -13.45 8.61
CA THR A 30 -9.87 -12.81 9.37
C THR A 30 -10.19 -11.34 9.66
N MET A 31 -10.72 -10.61 8.68
CA MET A 31 -11.20 -9.23 8.86
C MET A 31 -12.27 -9.15 9.94
N ASP A 32 -13.27 -10.03 9.91
CA ASP A 32 -14.37 -10.06 10.91
C ASP A 32 -13.84 -10.33 12.32
N ARG A 33 -12.96 -11.32 12.45
CA ARG A 33 -12.34 -11.67 13.75
C ARG A 33 -11.55 -10.51 14.35
N LEU A 34 -10.92 -9.67 13.53
CA LEU A 34 -10.08 -8.57 14.00
C LEU A 34 -10.77 -7.21 13.96
N GLY A 35 -12.01 -7.14 13.47
CA GLY A 35 -12.74 -5.89 13.31
C GLY A 35 -12.05 -4.95 12.32
N ILE A 36 -11.59 -5.50 11.18
CA ILE A 36 -11.12 -4.75 10.03
C ILE A 36 -12.32 -4.53 9.12
N ASP A 37 -12.67 -3.27 8.89
CA ASP A 37 -13.90 -2.92 8.18
C ASP A 37 -13.72 -2.99 6.67
N GLU A 38 -12.60 -2.47 6.16
CA GLU A 38 -12.29 -2.41 4.72
C GLU A 38 -10.82 -2.74 4.47
N ALA A 39 -10.49 -3.14 3.24
CA ALA A 39 -9.11 -3.41 2.83
C ALA A 39 -8.86 -3.01 1.36
N LEU A 40 -7.68 -2.44 1.10
CA LEU A 40 -7.05 -2.46 -0.22
C LEU A 40 -6.45 -3.84 -0.45
N VAL A 41 -6.78 -4.45 -1.58
CA VAL A 41 -6.41 -5.84 -1.88
C VAL A 41 -5.64 -5.92 -3.18
N TRP A 42 -4.52 -6.65 -3.17
CA TRP A 42 -3.78 -7.04 -4.37
C TRP A 42 -3.69 -8.56 -4.47
N HIS A 43 -3.31 -9.09 -5.64
CA HIS A 43 -3.28 -10.55 -5.84
C HIS A 43 -1.84 -11.05 -6.03
N SER A 44 -1.49 -12.17 -5.41
CA SER A 44 -0.14 -12.75 -5.45
C SER A 44 0.35 -13.10 -6.87
N LEU A 45 -0.53 -13.47 -7.79
CA LEU A 45 -0.17 -13.68 -9.19
C LEU A 45 0.42 -12.43 -9.82
N SER A 46 -0.03 -11.23 -9.42
CA SER A 46 0.53 -9.97 -9.94
C SER A 46 1.99 -9.77 -9.56
N ARG A 47 2.44 -10.37 -8.46
CA ARG A 47 3.84 -10.31 -8.03
C ARG A 47 4.69 -11.42 -8.65
N PHE A 48 4.18 -12.66 -8.67
CA PHE A 48 4.99 -13.85 -8.93
C PHE A 48 4.80 -14.48 -10.30
N TYR A 49 3.84 -14.01 -11.08
CA TYR A 49 3.55 -14.57 -12.40
C TYR A 49 3.43 -13.48 -13.46
N ASP A 50 2.32 -12.77 -13.47
CA ASP A 50 2.05 -11.71 -14.44
C ASP A 50 1.16 -10.63 -13.81
N PRO A 51 1.56 -9.35 -13.82
CA PRO A 51 0.81 -8.26 -13.19
C PRO A 51 -0.59 -8.09 -13.73
N MET A 52 -0.77 -8.15 -15.05
CA MET A 52 -2.07 -7.92 -15.68
C MET A 52 -3.04 -9.08 -15.42
N GLU A 53 -2.54 -10.32 -15.49
CA GLU A 53 -3.32 -11.52 -15.17
C GLU A 53 -3.71 -11.55 -13.68
N GLY A 54 -2.78 -11.18 -12.80
CA GLY A 54 -3.07 -11.09 -11.37
C GLY A 54 -4.09 -10.00 -11.04
N ASN A 55 -4.02 -8.84 -11.70
CA ASN A 55 -5.03 -7.78 -11.56
C ASN A 55 -6.41 -8.24 -12.06
N ARG A 56 -6.46 -8.93 -13.20
CA ARG A 56 -7.71 -9.52 -13.70
C ARG A 56 -8.29 -10.53 -12.71
N LYS A 57 -7.43 -11.41 -12.17
CA LYS A 57 -7.82 -12.41 -11.18
C LYS A 57 -8.33 -11.75 -9.88
N LEU A 58 -7.69 -10.69 -9.43
CA LEU A 58 -8.17 -9.90 -8.30
C LEU A 58 -9.60 -9.41 -8.50
N MET A 59 -9.86 -8.77 -9.65
CA MET A 59 -11.20 -8.24 -9.98
C MET A 59 -12.28 -9.33 -10.02
N GLU A 60 -11.93 -10.53 -10.55
CA GLU A 60 -12.84 -11.68 -10.53
C GLU A 60 -13.14 -12.17 -9.10
N GLU A 61 -12.15 -12.22 -8.22
CA GLU A 61 -12.30 -12.76 -6.89
C GLU A 61 -13.01 -11.81 -5.92
N ILE A 62 -12.68 -10.52 -5.95
CA ILE A 62 -13.32 -9.55 -5.06
C ILE A 62 -14.70 -9.10 -5.56
N GLY A 63 -14.93 -9.11 -6.90
CA GLY A 63 -16.18 -8.63 -7.49
C GLY A 63 -16.56 -7.23 -6.99
N ASP A 64 -17.85 -7.03 -6.73
CA ASP A 64 -18.40 -5.79 -6.16
C ASP A 64 -18.48 -5.85 -4.62
N HIS A 65 -17.57 -6.57 -3.95
CA HIS A 65 -17.62 -6.71 -2.49
C HIS A 65 -17.38 -5.36 -1.80
N PRO A 66 -18.32 -4.84 -0.97
CA PRO A 66 -18.31 -3.44 -0.51
C PRO A 66 -17.16 -3.10 0.45
N ARG A 67 -16.49 -4.11 1.00
CA ARG A 67 -15.37 -3.94 1.95
C ARG A 67 -14.00 -4.08 1.30
N LEU A 68 -13.93 -4.49 0.03
CA LEU A 68 -12.67 -4.81 -0.64
C LEU A 68 -12.48 -3.88 -1.83
N HIS A 69 -11.34 -3.21 -1.85
CA HIS A 69 -11.00 -2.23 -2.87
C HIS A 69 -9.76 -2.68 -3.65
N PRO A 70 -9.78 -2.65 -4.99
CA PRO A 70 -8.65 -3.14 -5.76
C PRO A 70 -7.42 -2.22 -5.65
N CYS A 71 -6.27 -2.83 -5.39
CA CYS A 71 -4.95 -2.25 -5.55
C CYS A 71 -4.22 -3.01 -6.66
N TRP A 72 -4.06 -2.38 -7.83
CA TRP A 72 -3.42 -3.04 -8.96
C TRP A 72 -1.90 -3.00 -8.86
N VAL A 73 -1.27 -4.10 -9.27
CA VAL A 73 0.17 -4.12 -9.47
C VAL A 73 0.46 -3.69 -10.90
N LEU A 74 1.34 -2.70 -11.05
CA LEU A 74 1.72 -2.17 -12.35
C LEU A 74 3.20 -2.39 -12.63
N VAL A 75 3.56 -2.35 -13.90
CA VAL A 75 4.93 -2.42 -14.44
C VAL A 75 5.13 -1.32 -15.48
N PRO A 76 6.39 -1.01 -15.84
CA PRO A 76 6.66 -0.02 -16.90
C PRO A 76 6.00 -0.38 -18.23
N PRO A 77 5.38 0.58 -18.93
CA PRO A 77 4.56 0.34 -20.14
C PRO A 77 5.41 0.23 -21.42
N PHE A 78 6.51 -0.52 -21.39
CA PHE A 78 7.38 -0.71 -22.55
C PHE A 78 7.24 -2.06 -23.23
N THR A 79 6.50 -2.98 -22.60
CA THR A 79 6.22 -4.32 -23.12
C THR A 79 4.79 -4.38 -23.62
N SER A 80 4.54 -5.20 -24.62
CA SER A 80 3.21 -5.30 -25.28
C SER A 80 2.08 -5.81 -24.36
N ASP A 81 2.44 -6.45 -23.27
CA ASP A 81 1.55 -6.98 -22.24
C ASP A 81 1.09 -5.90 -21.22
N ALA A 82 1.88 -4.84 -21.05
CA ALA A 82 1.57 -3.79 -20.07
C ALA A 82 0.56 -2.73 -20.58
N GLY A 83 0.33 -2.66 -21.89
CA GLY A 83 -0.47 -1.60 -22.53
C GLY A 83 0.23 -0.22 -22.53
N THR A 84 -0.46 0.80 -23.04
CA THR A 84 -0.01 2.20 -22.94
C THR A 84 -0.40 2.81 -21.58
N VAL A 85 0.25 3.90 -21.19
CA VAL A 85 -0.12 4.64 -19.96
C VAL A 85 -1.58 5.07 -20.00
N GLU A 86 -2.05 5.57 -21.13
CA GLU A 86 -3.42 6.02 -21.32
C GLU A 86 -4.43 4.88 -21.16
N GLU A 87 -4.12 3.70 -21.68
CA GLU A 87 -4.97 2.51 -21.55
C GLU A 87 -5.01 2.04 -20.10
N VAL A 88 -3.88 1.95 -19.42
CA VAL A 88 -3.79 1.57 -18.01
C VAL A 88 -4.60 2.52 -17.12
N MET A 89 -4.43 3.84 -17.30
CA MET A 89 -5.15 4.83 -16.53
C MET A 89 -6.66 4.82 -16.82
N ALA A 90 -7.06 4.56 -18.06
CA ALA A 90 -8.47 4.41 -18.43
C ALA A 90 -9.10 3.16 -17.78
N ASP A 91 -8.39 2.05 -17.80
CA ASP A 91 -8.85 0.79 -17.20
C ASP A 91 -8.91 0.88 -15.67
N MET A 92 -7.96 1.55 -15.02
CA MET A 92 -8.03 1.83 -13.59
C MET A 92 -9.29 2.60 -13.22
N ARG A 93 -9.59 3.71 -13.94
CA ARG A 93 -10.82 4.50 -13.72
C ARG A 93 -12.08 3.68 -13.91
N LYS A 94 -12.15 2.88 -14.98
CA LYS A 94 -13.29 2.00 -15.32
C LYS A 94 -13.55 0.97 -14.21
N ASN A 95 -12.50 0.45 -13.59
CA ASN A 95 -12.57 -0.59 -12.57
C ASN A 95 -12.51 -0.05 -11.12
N GLY A 96 -12.57 1.27 -10.94
CA GLY A 96 -12.58 1.89 -9.61
C GLY A 96 -11.26 1.72 -8.84
N VAL A 97 -10.14 1.48 -9.54
CA VAL A 97 -8.81 1.30 -8.94
C VAL A 97 -8.27 2.67 -8.53
N ARG A 98 -8.00 2.85 -7.25
CA ARG A 98 -7.55 4.13 -6.66
C ARG A 98 -6.19 4.03 -5.97
N ALA A 99 -5.54 2.88 -6.01
CA ALA A 99 -4.20 2.68 -5.49
C ALA A 99 -3.46 1.68 -6.37
N VAL A 100 -2.14 1.82 -6.43
CA VAL A 100 -1.28 0.90 -7.16
C VAL A 100 -0.13 0.42 -6.29
N LYS A 101 0.37 -0.77 -6.59
CA LYS A 101 1.54 -1.34 -5.91
C LYS A 101 2.61 -1.67 -6.93
N PHE A 102 3.88 -1.42 -6.58
CA PHE A 102 5.01 -1.80 -7.39
C PHE A 102 5.92 -2.79 -6.67
N PHE A 103 6.49 -3.71 -7.44
CA PHE A 103 7.52 -4.66 -7.00
C PHE A 103 8.78 -4.51 -7.87
N PRO A 104 9.49 -3.36 -7.82
CA PRO A 104 10.54 -3.05 -8.78
C PRO A 104 11.72 -4.03 -8.75
N ARG A 105 12.10 -4.56 -7.58
CA ARG A 105 13.16 -5.56 -7.47
C ARG A 105 12.74 -6.91 -8.06
N GLU A 106 11.52 -7.36 -7.76
CA GLU A 106 10.96 -8.62 -8.26
C GLU A 106 10.78 -8.58 -9.78
N HIS A 107 10.23 -7.48 -10.31
CA HIS A 107 9.93 -7.31 -11.73
C HIS A 107 11.09 -6.70 -12.54
N GLY A 108 12.24 -6.42 -11.91
CA GLY A 108 13.47 -6.02 -12.60
C GLY A 108 13.46 -4.63 -13.22
N PHE A 109 12.78 -3.64 -12.61
CA PHE A 109 12.74 -2.26 -13.09
C PHE A 109 13.13 -1.25 -12.00
N LYS A 110 13.23 0.03 -12.39
CA LYS A 110 13.55 1.14 -11.50
C LYS A 110 12.45 2.20 -11.54
N LEU A 111 12.16 2.80 -10.37
CA LEU A 111 11.17 3.89 -10.22
C LEU A 111 11.78 5.23 -10.67
N ARG A 112 12.15 5.30 -11.94
CA ARG A 112 12.79 6.47 -12.58
C ARG A 112 12.03 6.82 -13.86
N SER A 113 11.95 8.11 -14.20
CA SER A 113 11.24 8.58 -15.40
C SER A 113 11.66 7.86 -16.68
N TRP A 114 12.96 7.62 -16.87
CA TRP A 114 13.48 6.89 -18.05
C TRP A 114 12.99 5.45 -18.14
N ASN A 115 12.62 4.82 -17.02
CA ASN A 115 12.19 3.42 -16.96
C ASN A 115 10.66 3.28 -16.82
N MET A 116 9.96 4.32 -16.37
CA MET A 116 8.53 4.27 -16.11
C MET A 116 7.66 4.85 -17.24
N GLY A 117 8.29 5.40 -18.30
CA GLY A 117 7.61 5.79 -19.56
C GLY A 117 6.41 6.73 -19.39
N GLY A 118 6.44 7.65 -18.43
CA GLY A 118 5.33 8.58 -18.16
C GLY A 118 4.25 8.05 -17.21
N LEU A 119 4.37 6.81 -16.73
CA LEU A 119 3.41 6.23 -15.80
C LEU A 119 3.41 6.95 -14.44
N LEU A 120 4.59 7.31 -13.90
CA LEU A 120 4.69 8.04 -12.64
C LEU A 120 4.09 9.45 -12.76
N GLU A 121 4.32 10.14 -13.87
CA GLU A 121 3.72 11.43 -14.19
C GLU A 121 2.17 11.35 -14.28
N ALA A 122 1.65 10.27 -14.83
CA ALA A 122 0.21 10.06 -14.90
C ALA A 122 -0.41 9.77 -13.53
N LEU A 123 0.25 8.94 -12.73
CA LEU A 123 -0.16 8.63 -11.35
C LEU A 123 -0.09 9.87 -10.45
N GLU A 124 0.96 10.70 -10.58
CA GLU A 124 1.10 11.97 -9.85
C GLU A 124 -0.02 12.94 -10.22
N ARG A 125 -0.28 13.13 -11.51
CA ARG A 125 -1.34 14.05 -12.00
C ARG A 125 -2.72 13.67 -11.45
N GLU A 126 -3.01 12.38 -11.33
CA GLU A 126 -4.26 11.87 -10.75
C GLU A 126 -4.15 11.60 -9.24
N ARG A 127 -3.02 11.89 -8.62
CA ARG A 127 -2.74 11.68 -7.19
C ARG A 127 -3.01 10.25 -6.72
N VAL A 128 -2.75 9.27 -7.57
CA VAL A 128 -2.92 7.85 -7.22
C VAL A 128 -1.82 7.42 -6.26
N PRO A 129 -2.14 6.98 -5.03
CA PRO A 129 -1.11 6.52 -4.09
C PRO A 129 -0.40 5.28 -4.61
N VAL A 130 0.93 5.31 -4.49
CA VAL A 130 1.85 4.22 -4.84
C VAL A 130 2.29 3.50 -3.57
N LEU A 131 2.00 2.21 -3.49
CA LEU A 131 2.43 1.34 -2.39
C LEU A 131 3.72 0.62 -2.77
N LEU A 132 4.69 0.66 -1.87
CA LEU A 132 6.00 0.01 -2.00
C LEU A 132 6.30 -0.82 -0.77
N ASP A 133 6.94 -1.96 -0.93
CA ASP A 133 7.48 -2.74 0.18
C ASP A 133 8.97 -2.41 0.37
N ALA A 134 9.44 -2.26 1.61
CA ALA A 134 10.82 -1.89 1.91
C ALA A 134 11.85 -2.93 1.43
N ASP A 135 11.44 -4.19 1.20
CA ASP A 135 12.29 -5.21 0.58
C ASP A 135 12.43 -5.03 -0.95
N GLN A 136 11.63 -4.17 -1.57
CA GLN A 136 11.60 -3.94 -3.01
C GLN A 136 12.37 -2.68 -3.45
N VAL A 137 12.64 -1.76 -2.55
CA VAL A 137 13.27 -0.46 -2.83
C VAL A 137 14.32 -0.12 -1.78
N ASP A 138 15.31 0.66 -2.17
CA ASP A 138 16.22 1.26 -1.21
C ASP A 138 15.68 2.63 -0.74
N PRO A 139 15.99 3.08 0.50
CA PRO A 139 15.52 4.39 0.98
C PRO A 139 15.91 5.57 0.09
N GLU A 140 17.04 5.49 -0.60
CA GLU A 140 17.48 6.50 -1.58
C GLU A 140 16.54 6.56 -2.79
N GLU A 141 16.08 5.40 -3.30
CA GLU A 141 15.10 5.35 -4.39
C GLU A 141 13.75 5.97 -3.97
N VAL A 142 13.34 5.76 -2.72
CA VAL A 142 12.13 6.39 -2.15
C VAL A 142 12.30 7.90 -2.03
N HIS A 143 13.45 8.36 -1.53
CA HIS A 143 13.77 9.79 -1.44
C HIS A 143 13.68 10.46 -2.81
N GLU A 144 14.37 9.93 -3.80
CA GLU A 144 14.40 10.47 -5.16
C GLU A 144 13.03 10.42 -5.85
N LEU A 145 12.23 9.37 -5.59
CA LEU A 145 10.85 9.30 -6.09
C LEU A 145 9.99 10.42 -5.50
N CYS A 146 10.05 10.61 -4.17
CA CYS A 146 9.28 11.66 -3.49
C CYS A 146 9.71 13.07 -3.92
N GLU A 147 11.01 13.28 -4.18
CA GLU A 147 11.55 14.56 -4.64
C GLU A 147 11.15 14.85 -6.10
N ALA A 148 11.23 13.84 -6.98
CA ALA A 148 10.90 13.99 -8.39
C ALA A 148 9.40 14.17 -8.65
N TYR A 149 8.55 13.60 -7.79
CA TYR A 149 7.09 13.59 -7.92
C TYR A 149 6.41 14.05 -6.62
N PRO A 150 6.50 15.34 -6.26
CA PRO A 150 6.01 15.85 -4.96
C PRO A 150 4.48 15.76 -4.80
N GLY A 151 3.74 15.64 -5.90
CA GLY A 151 2.28 15.42 -5.89
C GLY A 151 1.87 13.95 -5.77
N LEU A 152 2.81 13.01 -5.90
CA LEU A 152 2.56 11.57 -5.85
C LEU A 152 2.61 11.08 -4.39
N PRO A 153 1.52 10.56 -3.81
CA PRO A 153 1.58 9.95 -2.49
C PRO A 153 2.33 8.61 -2.55
N VAL A 154 3.40 8.47 -1.77
CA VAL A 154 4.22 7.26 -1.68
C VAL A 154 4.05 6.62 -0.32
N VAL A 155 3.53 5.40 -0.27
CA VAL A 155 3.29 4.64 0.96
C VAL A 155 4.32 3.51 1.04
N LEU A 156 5.20 3.55 2.04
CA LEU A 156 6.19 2.50 2.28
C LEU A 156 5.68 1.54 3.34
N GLY A 157 5.46 0.30 2.95
CA GLY A 157 5.10 -0.81 3.82
C GLY A 157 6.25 -1.76 4.10
N ARG A 158 6.00 -2.76 4.96
CA ARG A 158 6.95 -3.80 5.36
C ARG A 158 8.28 -3.26 5.87
N THR A 159 8.22 -2.12 6.56
CA THR A 159 9.37 -1.45 7.14
C THR A 159 9.83 -2.21 8.38
N GLY A 160 11.04 -2.71 8.37
CA GLY A 160 11.61 -3.37 9.54
C GLY A 160 12.21 -2.37 10.53
N TYR A 161 12.72 -2.90 11.61
CA TYR A 161 13.44 -2.13 12.64
C TYR A 161 14.68 -1.38 12.09
N ARG A 162 15.35 -1.94 11.08
CA ARG A 162 16.60 -1.38 10.55
C ARG A 162 16.40 -0.13 9.69
N GLU A 163 15.26 0.00 9.07
CA GLU A 163 14.92 1.11 8.15
C GLU A 163 14.50 2.39 8.89
N MET A 164 14.26 2.33 10.21
CA MET A 164 13.67 3.44 10.98
C MET A 164 14.42 4.76 10.87
N ARG A 165 15.75 4.73 10.77
CA ARG A 165 16.54 5.97 10.62
C ARG A 165 16.29 6.66 9.28
N ALA A 166 16.17 5.88 8.23
CA ALA A 166 15.83 6.39 6.90
C ALA A 166 14.37 6.87 6.87
N ILE A 167 13.43 6.14 7.48
CA ILE A 167 12.03 6.53 7.58
C ILE A 167 11.87 7.88 8.28
N TYR A 168 12.58 8.13 9.36
CA TYR A 168 12.55 9.43 10.03
C TYR A 168 13.07 10.57 9.14
N ALA A 169 14.12 10.31 8.36
CA ALA A 169 14.64 11.29 7.41
C ALA A 169 13.64 11.56 6.28
N LEU A 170 13.01 10.50 5.73
CA LEU A 170 11.97 10.62 4.71
C LEU A 170 10.73 11.38 5.22
N LEU A 171 10.26 11.06 6.44
CA LEU A 171 9.17 11.80 7.07
C LEU A 171 9.51 13.27 7.33
N ALA A 172 10.76 13.58 7.62
CA ALA A 172 11.20 14.96 7.83
C ALA A 172 11.35 15.75 6.52
N GLY A 173 11.71 15.07 5.42
CA GLY A 173 12.03 15.69 4.14
C GLY A 173 10.88 15.77 3.13
N HIS A 174 9.86 14.89 3.25
CA HIS A 174 8.84 14.74 2.21
C HIS A 174 7.43 14.70 2.78
N GLU A 175 6.57 15.63 2.35
CA GLU A 175 5.17 15.68 2.77
C GLU A 175 4.30 14.64 2.06
N ASN A 176 4.72 14.15 0.89
CA ASN A 176 4.06 13.12 0.11
C ASN A 176 4.48 11.68 0.49
N PHE A 177 5.31 11.51 1.52
CA PHE A 177 5.75 10.22 2.02
C PHE A 177 4.91 9.76 3.21
N TYR A 178 4.41 8.52 3.14
CA TYR A 178 3.58 7.86 4.15
C TYR A 178 4.19 6.53 4.55
N VAL A 179 3.89 6.07 5.77
CA VAL A 179 4.37 4.79 6.30
C VAL A 179 3.18 3.91 6.70
N ASP A 180 3.17 2.70 6.19
CA ASP A 180 2.30 1.63 6.66
C ASP A 180 2.86 1.06 7.97
N ILE A 181 1.99 0.90 8.96
CA ILE A 181 2.39 0.45 10.30
C ILE A 181 2.43 -1.06 10.48
N SER A 182 2.17 -1.88 9.46
CA SER A 182 2.06 -3.35 9.56
C SER A 182 3.25 -3.98 10.32
N THR A 183 4.45 -3.65 9.89
CA THR A 183 5.70 -4.16 10.45
C THR A 183 6.52 -3.11 11.20
N PHE A 184 5.87 -2.09 11.71
CA PHE A 184 6.50 -1.05 12.51
C PHE A 184 6.89 -1.59 13.90
N LEU A 185 8.12 -2.09 14.05
CA LEU A 185 8.58 -2.89 15.20
C LEU A 185 9.42 -2.10 16.22
N LEU A 186 9.20 -0.81 16.36
CA LEU A 186 9.91 0.00 17.34
C LEU A 186 9.14 0.05 18.67
N TYR A 187 9.85 -0.07 19.79
CA TYR A 187 9.25 0.15 21.12
C TYR A 187 8.71 1.58 21.23
N ARG A 188 7.40 1.72 21.47
CA ARG A 188 6.69 3.01 21.47
C ARG A 188 6.87 3.81 20.17
N GLY A 189 7.05 3.11 19.05
CA GLY A 189 7.39 3.76 17.78
C GLY A 189 6.25 4.61 17.22
N LEU A 190 5.00 4.22 17.44
CA LEU A 190 3.85 5.03 17.02
C LEU A 190 3.81 6.34 17.82
N GLU A 191 3.98 6.28 19.13
CA GLU A 191 4.01 7.43 20.02
C GLU A 191 5.14 8.39 19.64
N GLU A 192 6.33 7.86 19.36
CA GLU A 192 7.49 8.66 18.97
C GLU A 192 7.26 9.37 17.63
N VAL A 193 6.78 8.64 16.61
CA VAL A 193 6.51 9.23 15.28
C VAL A 193 5.37 10.24 15.35
N VAL A 194 4.27 9.92 16.04
CA VAL A 194 3.16 10.86 16.24
C VAL A 194 3.61 12.11 16.97
N GLY A 195 4.40 11.97 18.03
CA GLY A 195 4.93 13.11 18.79
C GLY A 195 5.87 14.01 17.97
N LYS A 196 6.59 13.45 17.01
CA LYS A 196 7.61 14.17 16.23
C LYS A 196 7.08 14.72 14.91
N PHE A 197 6.23 13.97 14.21
CA PHE A 197 5.79 14.27 12.84
C PHE A 197 4.26 14.38 12.71
N GLY A 198 3.51 14.11 13.77
CA GLY A 198 2.05 13.99 13.74
C GLY A 198 1.57 12.64 13.17
N ALA A 199 0.27 12.39 13.29
CA ALA A 199 -0.36 11.15 12.84
C ALA A 199 -0.68 11.11 11.34
N GLY A 200 -0.68 12.26 10.65
CA GLY A 200 -1.22 12.43 9.30
C GLY A 200 -0.53 11.64 8.18
N ARG A 201 0.63 11.04 8.46
CA ARG A 201 1.40 10.27 7.47
C ARG A 201 1.65 8.81 7.86
N LEU A 202 0.92 8.33 8.88
CA LEU A 202 0.89 6.93 9.25
C LEU A 202 -0.41 6.30 8.72
N ILE A 203 -0.32 5.11 8.15
CA ILE A 203 -1.44 4.39 7.55
C ILE A 203 -1.54 3.01 8.18
N PHE A 204 -2.76 2.61 8.55
CA PHE A 204 -3.00 1.26 9.02
C PHE A 204 -2.90 0.28 7.85
N GLY A 205 -2.02 -0.69 7.96
CA GLY A 205 -1.90 -1.83 7.10
C GLY A 205 -1.56 -3.06 7.91
N THR A 206 -1.88 -4.23 7.41
CA THR A 206 -1.60 -5.49 8.11
C THR A 206 -0.56 -6.35 7.40
N GLY A 207 -0.46 -6.26 6.08
CA GLY A 207 0.31 -7.18 5.26
C GLY A 207 -0.23 -8.60 5.28
N MET A 208 -1.51 -8.78 5.63
CA MET A 208 -2.13 -10.10 5.69
C MET A 208 -2.26 -10.72 4.29
N PRO A 209 -2.15 -12.02 4.16
CA PRO A 209 -1.91 -13.07 5.17
C PRO A 209 -0.41 -13.38 5.39
N ILE A 210 0.49 -12.60 4.82
CA ILE A 210 1.95 -12.79 4.90
C ILE A 210 2.44 -12.50 6.32
N HIS A 211 1.89 -11.46 6.93
CA HIS A 211 2.09 -11.13 8.35
C HIS A 211 0.83 -11.42 9.16
N ASP A 212 0.97 -11.67 10.46
CA ASP A 212 -0.18 -11.79 11.35
C ASP A 212 -0.85 -10.41 11.53
N PRO A 213 -2.08 -10.23 11.02
CA PRO A 213 -2.78 -8.95 11.10
C PRO A 213 -3.12 -8.52 12.53
N ALA A 214 -3.18 -9.45 13.48
CA ALA A 214 -3.46 -9.14 14.88
C ALA A 214 -2.40 -8.21 15.50
N GLY A 215 -1.15 -8.32 15.05
CA GLY A 215 -0.05 -7.48 15.50
C GLY A 215 -0.28 -6.00 15.22
N ALA A 216 -0.62 -5.65 13.98
CA ALA A 216 -0.90 -4.28 13.56
C ALA A 216 -2.14 -3.70 14.27
N ALA A 217 -3.24 -4.46 14.29
CA ALA A 217 -4.49 -4.05 14.93
C ALA A 217 -4.32 -3.81 16.45
N THR A 218 -3.59 -4.70 17.14
CA THR A 218 -3.30 -4.57 18.57
C THR A 218 -2.41 -3.35 18.83
N LYS A 219 -1.35 -3.19 18.06
CA LYS A 219 -0.42 -2.07 18.17
C LYS A 219 -1.15 -0.73 18.13
N LEU A 220 -2.01 -0.52 17.13
CA LEU A 220 -2.76 0.74 17.00
C LEU A 220 -3.77 0.94 18.14
N ARG A 221 -4.53 -0.09 18.52
CA ARG A 221 -5.53 0.00 19.58
C ARG A 221 -4.93 0.35 20.94
N TYR A 222 -3.74 -0.17 21.24
CA TYR A 222 -3.08 0.00 22.53
C TYR A 222 -1.98 1.07 22.50
N ALA A 223 -1.74 1.75 21.38
CA ALA A 223 -0.83 2.90 21.33
C ALA A 223 -1.29 4.00 22.30
N GLU A 224 -0.33 4.59 23.00
CA GLU A 224 -0.56 5.71 23.92
C GLU A 224 -0.53 7.06 23.16
N VAL A 225 -1.40 7.19 22.17
CA VAL A 225 -1.69 8.42 21.43
C VAL A 225 -3.17 8.78 21.61
N ASP A 226 -3.54 10.00 21.30
CA ASP A 226 -4.93 10.44 21.44
C ASP A 226 -5.87 9.74 20.41
N ASP A 227 -7.17 9.82 20.66
CA ASP A 227 -8.16 9.14 19.84
C ASP A 227 -8.21 9.72 18.41
N GLU A 228 -7.93 11.01 18.22
CA GLU A 228 -7.86 11.63 16.91
C GLU A 228 -6.70 11.06 16.09
N ALA A 229 -5.52 10.91 16.69
CA ALA A 229 -4.37 10.27 16.04
C ALA A 229 -4.67 8.81 15.65
N LYS A 230 -5.39 8.06 16.53
CA LYS A 230 -5.81 6.68 16.22
C LYS A 230 -6.75 6.64 15.01
N GLU A 231 -7.76 7.50 14.97
CA GLU A 231 -8.70 7.58 13.85
C GLU A 231 -8.00 7.98 12.53
N MET A 232 -7.06 8.92 12.60
CA MET A 232 -6.26 9.31 11.44
C MET A 232 -5.48 8.11 10.89
N ILE A 233 -4.76 7.39 11.73
CA ILE A 233 -3.94 6.23 11.33
C ILE A 233 -4.83 5.07 10.87
N ALA A 234 -5.93 4.82 11.58
CA ALA A 234 -6.81 3.68 11.38
C ALA A 234 -7.49 3.67 10.01
N HIS A 235 -7.94 4.83 9.53
CA HIS A 235 -8.67 4.91 8.26
C HIS A 235 -8.58 6.28 7.56
N ARG A 236 -8.64 7.44 8.28
CA ARG A 236 -8.84 8.73 7.64
C ARG A 236 -7.71 9.14 6.69
N ASN A 237 -6.46 8.79 7.02
CA ASN A 237 -5.33 9.11 6.15
C ASN A 237 -5.42 8.35 4.83
N LEU A 238 -5.74 7.05 4.86
CA LEU A 238 -5.93 6.27 3.64
C LEU A 238 -7.14 6.75 2.84
N GLU A 239 -8.28 6.96 3.49
CA GLU A 239 -9.49 7.51 2.85
C GLU A 239 -9.19 8.83 2.14
N GLY A 240 -8.53 9.76 2.84
CA GLY A 240 -8.16 11.06 2.29
C GLY A 240 -7.21 10.98 1.09
N LEU A 241 -6.35 9.94 1.01
CA LEU A 241 -5.55 9.67 -0.19
C LEU A 241 -6.42 9.18 -1.35
N LEU A 242 -7.29 8.20 -1.09
CA LEU A 242 -8.13 7.59 -2.11
C LEU A 242 -9.22 8.53 -2.66
N GLU A 243 -9.76 9.44 -1.82
CA GLU A 243 -10.75 10.42 -2.23
C GLU A 243 -10.19 11.51 -3.16
N ARG A 244 -8.88 11.78 -3.09
CA ARG A 244 -8.21 12.77 -3.96
C ARG A 244 -7.84 12.23 -5.33
N VAL A 245 -8.02 10.95 -5.59
CA VAL A 245 -7.69 10.35 -6.89
C VAL A 245 -8.61 10.90 -7.97
N GLY A 246 -8.02 11.47 -9.02
CA GLY A 246 -8.75 12.01 -10.18
C GLY A 246 -9.47 13.36 -9.93
N THR A 247 -9.10 14.09 -8.84
CA THR A 247 -9.69 15.40 -8.48
C THR A 247 -8.79 16.57 -8.88
#